data_8733811658116773c840673c33108047
#
_entry.id   8733811658116773c840673c33108047
#
_cell.length_a   1.000
_cell.length_b   1.000
_cell.length_c   1.000
_cell.angle_alpha   90.00
_cell.angle_beta   90.00
_cell.angle_gamma   90.00
#
_symmetry.space_group_name_H-M   'P 1'
#
loop_
_entity.id
_entity.type
_entity.pdbx_description
1 polymer ?
#
loop_
_entity_poly.entity_id
_entity_poly.type
_entity_poly.pdbx_seq_one_letter_code
_entity_poly.pdbx_strand_id
1 'polypeptide(L)'
;MRPEWLFSLIPLTIGAVFLAFGLYGLRRAAALRERGVTTRGRIVRHEIHRSDEGARYHHPVATWTTEDGSPCTHRSRFGRGRVTPGFAPGAEVTIRYDPTNPARFTIQGWDTATVDRLFTALGAGLVAATLAVLLIRALTL
;
A
#
# COMPACT_ATOMS: atom_id res chain seq x y z
N MET A 1 23.70 0.16 -35.08
CA MET A 1 22.75 -0.02 -33.99
C MET A 1 21.41 0.60 -34.35
N ARG A 2 20.38 -0.20 -34.44
CA ARG A 2 19.04 0.32 -34.72
C ARG A 2 18.43 0.84 -33.43
N PRO A 3 17.88 2.07 -33.37
CA PRO A 3 17.31 2.64 -32.15
C PRO A 3 16.00 1.98 -31.71
N GLU A 4 15.49 1.01 -32.49
CA GLU A 4 14.23 0.32 -32.20
C GLU A 4 14.26 -0.47 -30.89
N TRP A 5 15.42 -0.97 -30.48
CA TRP A 5 15.55 -1.67 -29.21
C TRP A 5 15.40 -0.75 -27.99
N LEU A 6 15.69 0.55 -28.19
CA LEU A 6 15.51 1.55 -27.13
C LEU A 6 14.03 1.71 -26.76
N PHE A 7 13.13 1.60 -27.74
CA PHE A 7 11.69 1.66 -27.49
C PHE A 7 11.18 0.50 -26.63
N SER A 8 11.84 -0.65 -26.69
CA SER A 8 11.51 -1.79 -25.85
C SER A 8 11.92 -1.59 -24.39
N LEU A 9 12.89 -0.72 -24.12
CA LEU A 9 13.32 -0.42 -22.75
C LEU A 9 12.32 0.46 -22.00
N ILE A 10 11.51 1.25 -22.69
CA ILE A 10 10.53 2.14 -22.07
C ILE A 10 9.46 1.32 -21.29
N PRO A 11 8.72 0.40 -21.92
CA PRO A 11 7.73 -0.41 -21.20
C PRO A 11 8.38 -1.35 -20.18
N LEU A 12 9.60 -1.83 -20.45
CA LEU A 12 10.33 -2.66 -19.50
C LEU A 12 10.69 -1.88 -18.23
N THR A 13 11.16 -0.65 -18.37
CA THR A 13 11.49 0.23 -17.25
C THR A 13 10.25 0.58 -16.44
N ILE A 14 9.16 0.94 -17.12
CA ILE A 14 7.88 1.27 -16.46
C ILE A 14 7.36 0.04 -15.69
N GLY A 15 7.39 -1.13 -16.31
CA GLY A 15 6.97 -2.39 -15.67
C GLY A 15 7.82 -2.74 -14.45
N ALA A 16 9.13 -2.57 -14.55
CA ALA A 16 10.04 -2.82 -13.44
C ALA A 16 9.79 -1.87 -12.26
N VAL A 17 9.52 -0.59 -12.53
CA VAL A 17 9.19 0.40 -11.51
C VAL A 17 7.88 0.03 -10.80
N PHE A 18 6.82 -0.27 -11.55
CA PHE A 18 5.53 -0.68 -10.97
C PHE A 18 5.66 -1.97 -10.16
N LEU A 19 6.42 -2.94 -10.69
CA LEU A 19 6.66 -4.19 -9.98
C LEU A 19 7.41 -3.95 -8.66
N ALA A 20 8.42 -3.09 -8.67
CA ALA A 20 9.19 -2.75 -7.48
C ALA A 20 8.31 -2.09 -6.41
N PHE A 21 7.48 -1.11 -6.79
CA PHE A 21 6.56 -0.45 -5.88
C PHE A 21 5.51 -1.41 -5.31
N GLY A 22 4.91 -2.24 -6.17
CA GLY A 22 3.91 -3.22 -5.74
C GLY A 22 4.50 -4.26 -4.79
N LEU A 23 5.66 -4.80 -5.12
CA LEU A 23 6.35 -5.78 -4.27
C LEU A 23 6.78 -5.17 -2.93
N TYR A 24 7.25 -3.95 -2.93
CA TYR A 24 7.59 -3.24 -1.70
C TYR A 24 6.39 -3.13 -0.76
N GLY A 25 5.25 -2.68 -1.28
CA GLY A 25 4.02 -2.57 -0.51
C GLY A 25 3.53 -3.91 0.00
N LEU A 26 3.56 -4.97 -0.84
CA LEU A 26 3.16 -6.32 -0.44
C LEU A 26 4.10 -6.93 0.60
N ARG A 27 5.40 -6.74 0.47
CA ARG A 27 6.37 -7.20 1.48
C ARG A 27 6.16 -6.52 2.82
N ARG A 28 5.89 -5.22 2.80
CA ARG A 28 5.60 -4.46 4.01
C ARG A 28 4.33 -4.96 4.69
N ALA A 29 3.27 -5.22 3.92
CA ALA A 29 2.03 -5.78 4.44
C ALA A 29 2.22 -7.21 4.97
N ALA A 30 3.02 -8.05 4.27
CA ALA A 30 3.33 -9.40 4.71
C ALA A 30 4.15 -9.40 6.01
N ALA A 31 5.15 -8.54 6.13
CA ALA A 31 5.95 -8.40 7.34
C ALA A 31 5.07 -8.01 8.54
N LEU A 32 4.12 -7.10 8.33
CA LEU A 32 3.18 -6.70 9.37
C LEU A 32 2.25 -7.83 9.76
N ARG A 33 1.83 -8.68 8.80
CA ARG A 33 1.01 -9.87 9.08
C ARG A 33 1.76 -10.92 9.90
N GLU A 34 3.04 -11.14 9.61
CA GLU A 34 3.85 -12.16 10.27
C GLU A 34 4.36 -11.71 11.64
N ARG A 35 4.76 -10.45 11.76
CA ARG A 35 5.41 -9.90 12.96
C ARG A 35 4.51 -8.96 13.76
N GLY A 36 3.38 -8.55 13.17
CA GLY A 36 2.49 -7.61 13.79
C GLY A 36 1.73 -8.20 14.97
N VAL A 37 1.48 -7.36 15.95
CA VAL A 37 0.64 -7.66 17.12
C VAL A 37 -0.74 -7.08 16.87
N THR A 38 -1.78 -7.87 17.12
CA THR A 38 -3.17 -7.44 16.98
C THR A 38 -3.68 -7.00 18.36
N THR A 39 -4.29 -5.82 18.38
CA THR A 39 -4.90 -5.26 19.59
C THR A 39 -6.16 -4.49 19.23
N ARG A 40 -6.96 -4.14 20.23
CA ARG A 40 -8.08 -3.24 20.05
C ARG A 40 -7.63 -1.81 20.22
N GLY A 41 -8.11 -0.96 19.33
CA GLY A 41 -7.89 0.48 19.38
C GLY A 41 -9.19 1.23 19.20
N ARG A 42 -9.08 2.54 19.18
CA ARG A 42 -10.22 3.44 19.00
C ARG A 42 -9.86 4.55 18.04
N ILE A 43 -10.80 4.91 17.18
CA ILE A 43 -10.66 6.09 16.32
C ILE A 43 -10.93 7.31 17.19
N VAL A 44 -9.97 8.24 17.27
CA VAL A 44 -10.13 9.46 18.06
C VAL A 44 -10.60 10.64 17.22
N ARG A 45 -10.16 10.69 15.95
CA ARG A 45 -10.58 11.72 15.01
C ARG A 45 -10.21 11.31 13.59
N HIS A 46 -10.66 12.06 12.61
CA HIS A 46 -10.20 11.99 11.23
C HIS A 46 -9.46 13.27 10.86
N GLU A 47 -8.28 13.13 10.28
CA GLU A 47 -7.60 14.26 9.63
C GLU A 47 -8.01 14.30 8.17
N ILE A 48 -8.41 15.46 7.70
CA ILE A 48 -8.87 15.65 6.34
C ILE A 48 -7.74 16.22 5.50
N HIS A 49 -7.41 15.49 4.43
CA HIS A 49 -6.48 15.95 3.41
C HIS A 49 -7.26 16.32 2.16
N ARG A 50 -7.03 17.52 1.64
CA ARG A 50 -7.60 17.95 0.36
C ARG A 50 -6.58 17.73 -0.74
N SER A 51 -6.99 17.04 -1.80
CA SER A 51 -6.18 16.97 -3.01
C SER A 51 -6.25 18.27 -3.80
N ASP A 52 -5.31 18.47 -4.73
CA ASP A 52 -5.30 19.62 -5.62
C ASP A 52 -6.58 19.73 -6.47
N GLU A 53 -7.26 18.63 -6.69
CA GLU A 53 -8.54 18.56 -7.41
C GLU A 53 -9.76 18.86 -6.52
N GLY A 54 -9.55 19.17 -5.25
CA GLY A 54 -10.62 19.47 -4.30
C GLY A 54 -11.26 18.26 -3.63
N ALA A 55 -10.78 17.05 -3.91
CA ALA A 55 -11.27 15.85 -3.23
C ALA A 55 -10.80 15.84 -1.77
N ARG A 56 -11.69 15.39 -0.88
CA ARG A 56 -11.39 15.27 0.55
C ARG A 56 -11.13 13.81 0.88
N TYR A 57 -10.00 13.55 1.54
CA TYR A 57 -9.64 12.24 2.04
C TYR A 57 -9.57 12.26 3.55
N HIS A 58 -10.29 11.35 4.18
CA HIS A 58 -10.31 11.20 5.63
C HIS A 58 -9.29 10.15 6.04
N HIS A 59 -8.33 10.57 6.87
CA HIS A 59 -7.33 9.68 7.44
C HIS A 59 -7.64 9.47 8.92
N PRO A 60 -8.04 8.27 9.33
CA PRO A 60 -8.36 8.02 10.73
C PRO A 60 -7.10 8.11 11.60
N VAL A 61 -7.25 8.74 12.74
CA VAL A 61 -6.25 8.73 13.81
C VAL A 61 -6.73 7.76 14.87
N ALA A 62 -5.97 6.71 15.09
CA ALA A 62 -6.31 5.66 16.04
C ALA A 62 -5.38 5.73 17.24
N THR A 63 -5.91 5.34 18.40
CA THR A 63 -5.13 5.17 19.62
C THR A 63 -5.26 3.72 20.09
N TRP A 64 -4.17 3.19 20.62
CA TRP A 64 -4.13 1.85 21.24
C TRP A 64 -3.00 1.79 22.25
N THR A 65 -2.99 0.72 23.05
CA THR A 65 -1.94 0.46 24.01
C THR A 65 -1.11 -0.72 23.53
N THR A 66 0.20 -0.57 23.53
CA THR A 66 1.13 -1.65 23.16
C THR A 66 1.22 -2.69 24.27
N GLU A 67 1.87 -3.84 23.98
CA GLU A 67 2.01 -4.95 24.95
C GLU A 67 2.73 -4.54 26.23
N ASP A 68 3.66 -3.58 26.13
CA ASP A 68 4.40 -3.04 27.28
C ASP A 68 3.62 -1.97 28.05
N GLY A 69 2.37 -1.69 27.68
CA GLY A 69 1.51 -0.71 28.34
C GLY A 69 1.67 0.72 27.85
N SER A 70 2.47 0.96 26.81
CA SER A 70 2.68 2.31 26.27
C SER A 70 1.51 2.75 25.39
N PRO A 71 0.91 3.92 25.62
CA PRO A 71 -0.13 4.45 24.74
C PRO A 71 0.48 4.95 23.42
N CYS A 72 -0.20 4.65 22.32
CA CYS A 72 0.19 5.11 20.98
C CYS A 72 -0.98 5.79 20.31
N THR A 73 -0.71 6.86 19.57
CA THR A 73 -1.70 7.56 18.75
C THR A 73 -1.03 7.90 17.42
N HIS A 74 -1.56 7.33 16.33
CA HIS A 74 -0.99 7.53 15.00
C HIS A 74 -2.10 7.69 13.97
N ARG A 75 -1.80 8.46 12.93
CA ARG A 75 -2.67 8.65 11.78
C ARG A 75 -2.42 7.53 10.76
N SER A 76 -3.52 6.94 10.23
CA SER A 76 -3.42 6.04 9.09
C SER A 76 -2.95 6.81 7.86
N ARG A 77 -2.04 6.21 7.10
CA ARG A 77 -1.59 6.77 5.81
C ARG A 77 -2.63 6.58 4.70
N PHE A 78 -3.62 5.71 4.91
CA PHE A 78 -4.67 5.47 3.95
C PHE A 78 -5.84 6.41 4.20
N GLY A 79 -6.23 7.16 3.16
CA GLY A 79 -7.38 8.05 3.21
C GLY A 79 -8.54 7.52 2.38
N ARG A 80 -9.76 7.77 2.82
CA ARG A 80 -10.98 7.48 2.09
C ARG A 80 -11.85 8.71 1.97
N GLY A 81 -12.61 8.80 0.89
CA GLY A 81 -13.55 9.89 0.66
C GLY A 81 -14.79 9.83 1.55
N ARG A 82 -15.09 8.67 2.13
CA ARG A 82 -16.21 8.45 3.03
C ARG A 82 -15.79 7.79 4.33
N VAL A 83 -16.43 8.20 5.42
CA VAL A 83 -16.28 7.58 6.72
C VAL A 83 -17.55 6.79 7.00
N THR A 84 -17.43 5.47 7.12
CA THR A 84 -18.54 4.60 7.54
C THR A 84 -18.70 4.64 9.06
N PRO A 85 -19.88 4.30 9.62
CA PRO A 85 -20.09 4.34 11.07
C PRO A 85 -19.10 3.50 11.88
N GLY A 86 -18.61 2.39 11.32
CA GLY A 86 -17.63 1.53 11.99
C GLY A 86 -16.25 2.16 12.15
N PHE A 87 -15.99 3.29 11.49
CA PHE A 87 -14.73 4.02 11.56
C PHE A 87 -14.92 5.49 11.98
N ALA A 88 -16.08 5.83 12.49
CA ALA A 88 -16.36 7.16 13.01
C ALA A 88 -15.57 7.43 14.30
N PRO A 89 -15.33 8.69 14.67
CA PRO A 89 -14.70 9.01 15.95
C PRO A 89 -15.41 8.33 17.12
N GLY A 90 -14.65 7.69 17.99
CA GLY A 90 -15.16 6.90 19.10
C GLY A 90 -15.37 5.41 18.79
N ALA A 91 -15.31 5.00 17.52
CA ALA A 91 -15.50 3.60 17.15
C ALA A 91 -14.31 2.75 17.60
N GLU A 92 -14.61 1.53 18.08
CA GLU A 92 -13.59 0.52 18.35
C GLU A 92 -13.19 -0.16 17.04
N VAL A 93 -11.88 -0.37 16.89
CA VAL A 93 -11.30 -1.00 15.69
C VAL A 93 -10.23 -2.01 16.11
N THR A 94 -9.94 -2.93 15.20
CA THR A 94 -8.82 -3.85 15.38
C THR A 94 -7.58 -3.28 14.71
N ILE A 95 -6.52 -3.14 15.49
CA ILE A 95 -5.24 -2.59 15.03
C ILE A 95 -4.23 -3.73 14.98
N ARG A 96 -3.46 -3.76 13.90
CA ARG A 96 -2.25 -4.59 13.82
C ARG A 96 -1.05 -3.66 13.66
N TYR A 97 -0.10 -3.75 14.57
CA TYR A 97 1.05 -2.86 14.61
C TYR A 97 2.36 -3.64 14.70
N ASP A 98 3.44 -3.03 14.27
CA ASP A 98 4.79 -3.57 14.42
C ASP A 98 5.28 -3.26 15.85
N PRO A 99 5.59 -4.29 16.68
CA PRO A 99 6.03 -4.05 18.04
C PRO A 99 7.36 -3.30 18.13
N THR A 100 8.20 -3.35 17.09
CA THR A 100 9.46 -2.61 17.05
C THR A 100 9.28 -1.15 16.60
N ASN A 101 8.20 -0.87 15.88
CA ASN A 101 7.87 0.48 15.43
C ASN A 101 6.35 0.63 15.32
N PRO A 102 5.66 0.99 16.42
CA PRO A 102 4.20 1.08 16.45
C PRO A 102 3.59 2.08 15.48
N ALA A 103 4.39 3.03 14.94
CA ALA A 103 3.92 3.91 13.89
C ALA A 103 3.58 3.17 12.58
N ARG A 104 4.12 1.97 12.41
CA ARG A 104 3.72 1.05 11.32
C ARG A 104 2.56 0.21 11.81
N PHE A 105 1.37 0.54 11.35
CA PHE A 105 0.15 -0.14 11.75
C PHE A 105 -0.86 -0.15 10.63
N THR A 106 -1.83 -1.05 10.76
CA THR A 106 -3.00 -1.11 9.89
C THR A 106 -4.26 -1.15 10.73
N ILE A 107 -5.35 -0.58 10.20
CA ILE A 107 -6.68 -0.67 10.77
C ILE A 107 -7.45 -1.68 9.94
N GLN A 108 -7.90 -2.76 10.57
CA GLN A 108 -8.62 -3.82 9.89
C GLN A 108 -9.90 -3.28 9.26
N GLY A 109 -10.11 -3.57 7.98
CA GLY A 109 -11.26 -3.11 7.22
C GLY A 109 -11.12 -1.72 6.62
N TRP A 110 -10.16 -0.92 7.06
CA TRP A 110 -9.86 0.39 6.49
C TRP A 110 -8.73 0.32 5.47
N ASP A 111 -7.59 -0.23 5.89
CA ASP A 111 -6.41 -0.34 5.05
C ASP A 111 -6.58 -1.50 4.06
N THR A 112 -6.18 -1.26 2.82
CA THR A 112 -6.28 -2.26 1.77
C THR A 112 -4.98 -2.37 0.98
N ALA A 113 -4.62 -3.57 0.58
CA ALA A 113 -3.47 -3.85 -0.27
C ALA A 113 -3.83 -3.86 -1.77
N THR A 114 -5.02 -3.41 -2.14
CA THR A 114 -5.53 -3.47 -3.51
C THR A 114 -4.62 -2.72 -4.48
N VAL A 115 -4.17 -1.50 -4.09
CA VAL A 115 -3.29 -0.69 -4.93
C VAL A 115 -1.95 -1.38 -5.14
N ASP A 116 -1.35 -1.94 -4.09
CA ASP A 116 -0.08 -2.66 -4.18
C ASP A 116 -0.21 -3.90 -5.08
N ARG A 117 -1.30 -4.63 -4.97
CA ARG A 117 -1.59 -5.79 -5.83
C ARG A 117 -1.77 -5.36 -7.29
N LEU A 118 -2.46 -4.26 -7.52
CA LEU A 118 -2.68 -3.72 -8.85
C LEU A 118 -1.35 -3.32 -9.50
N PHE A 119 -0.49 -2.57 -8.81
CA PHE A 119 0.81 -2.19 -9.32
C PHE A 119 1.72 -3.39 -9.58
N THR A 120 1.68 -4.40 -8.71
CA THR A 120 2.43 -5.65 -8.91
C THR A 120 1.96 -6.37 -10.15
N ALA A 121 0.65 -6.51 -10.34
CA ALA A 121 0.08 -7.19 -11.50
C ALA A 121 0.40 -6.45 -12.80
N LEU A 122 0.24 -5.13 -12.83
CA LEU A 122 0.56 -4.31 -14.00
C LEU A 122 2.06 -4.36 -14.34
N GLY A 123 2.92 -4.25 -13.33
CA GLY A 123 4.36 -4.32 -13.52
C GLY A 123 4.81 -5.68 -14.04
N ALA A 124 4.33 -6.75 -13.44
CA ALA A 124 4.62 -8.11 -13.88
C ALA A 124 4.13 -8.37 -15.30
N GLY A 125 2.93 -7.90 -15.65
CA GLY A 125 2.37 -8.03 -16.99
C GLY A 125 3.21 -7.31 -18.04
N LEU A 126 3.62 -6.08 -17.78
CA LEU A 126 4.46 -5.30 -18.69
C LEU A 126 5.84 -5.92 -18.90
N VAL A 127 6.48 -6.38 -17.83
CA VAL A 127 7.78 -7.06 -17.90
C VAL A 127 7.67 -8.35 -18.70
N ALA A 128 6.66 -9.18 -18.41
CA ALA A 128 6.44 -10.46 -19.10
C ALA A 128 6.16 -10.24 -20.60
N ALA A 129 5.31 -9.27 -20.94
CA ALA A 129 4.99 -8.96 -22.34
C ALA A 129 6.22 -8.47 -23.10
N THR A 130 7.03 -7.59 -22.50
CA THR A 130 8.25 -7.07 -23.12
C THR A 130 9.28 -8.18 -23.34
N LEU A 131 9.48 -9.03 -22.35
CA LEU A 131 10.40 -10.18 -22.47
C LEU A 131 9.94 -11.17 -23.53
N ALA A 132 8.65 -11.42 -23.64
CA ALA A 132 8.08 -12.28 -24.68
C ALA A 132 8.35 -11.71 -26.07
N VAL A 133 8.15 -10.41 -26.28
CA VAL A 133 8.42 -9.77 -27.57
C VAL A 133 9.91 -9.85 -27.92
N LEU A 134 10.78 -9.56 -26.94
CA LEU A 134 12.23 -9.66 -27.16
C LEU A 134 12.68 -11.08 -27.50
N LEU A 135 12.10 -12.07 -26.82
CA LEU A 135 12.40 -13.47 -27.09
C LEU A 135 11.96 -13.88 -28.51
N ILE A 136 10.74 -13.50 -28.91
CA ILE A 136 10.23 -13.77 -30.26
C ILE A 136 11.16 -13.13 -31.31
N ARG A 137 11.57 -11.90 -31.11
CA ARG A 137 12.49 -11.23 -32.03
C ARG A 137 13.84 -11.95 -32.12
N ALA A 138 14.37 -12.40 -30.99
CA ALA A 138 15.64 -13.13 -30.96
C ALA A 138 15.55 -14.47 -31.69
N LEU A 139 14.41 -15.15 -31.62
CA LEU A 139 14.19 -16.45 -32.28
C LEU A 139 13.87 -16.31 -33.77
N THR A 140 13.31 -15.19 -34.21
CA THR A 140 12.92 -14.97 -35.61
C THR A 140 13.97 -14.22 -36.44
N LEU A 141 14.97 -13.68 -35.79
CA LEU A 141 16.15 -13.09 -36.41
C LEU A 141 17.26 -14.14 -36.51
#